data_8da92f81932afdf20daf461a0e492922
#
_entry.id   8da92f81932afdf20daf461a0e492922
#
_cell.length_a   1.000
_cell.length_b   1.000
_cell.length_c   1.000
_cell.angle_alpha   90.00
_cell.angle_beta   90.00
_cell.angle_gamma   90.00
#
_symmetry.space_group_name_H-M   'P 1'
#
loop_
_entity.id
_entity.type
_entity.pdbx_description
1 polymer ?
#
loop_
_entity_poly.entity_id
_entity_poly.type
_entity_poly.pdbx_seq_one_letter_code
_entity_poly.pdbx_strand_id
1 'polypeptide(L)'
;MTPSTPPNLPAPGEPLRLMAVHAHPDDESSKGAASAARYVSEGVEILVVTCTDGARGDILNPRLAGVEEVLRNMTEVRRREMAEAARILGVKHAWLGFIDSGLPEPDEDGTTPPLPDGCFALVPLDEASAPLVRLVRDFRPHVITTYDENGGYPHPDHIRTHEISMRAFLAAGDPEQFPGTGEPWQPSKLYYHLTFHKKRIVALHEACLAHGFESPFGEWLEGWVDKPEDEARLTTRVACADFFATRDQALLAHATQIDPDGRWFHLTPDIQAEVWPTEDFQLAISLVPD
;
A
#
# COMPACT_ATOMS: atom_id res chain seq x y z
N MET A 1 5.26 19.29 10.02
CA MET A 1 4.19 20.32 10.10
C MET A 1 2.98 19.64 10.71
N THR A 2 2.25 20.33 11.59
CA THR A 2 0.99 19.85 12.17
C THR A 2 -0.17 20.57 11.50
N PRO A 3 -1.31 19.92 11.24
CA PRO A 3 -2.51 20.58 10.73
C PRO A 3 -2.96 21.70 11.68
N SER A 4 -3.54 22.75 11.12
CA SER A 4 -4.11 23.86 11.88
C SER A 4 -5.50 23.55 12.45
N THR A 5 -6.16 22.54 11.91
CA THR A 5 -7.52 22.13 12.27
C THR A 5 -7.49 20.92 13.20
N PRO A 6 -8.32 20.88 14.26
CA PRO A 6 -8.44 19.70 15.11
C PRO A 6 -9.02 18.51 14.34
N PRO A 7 -8.67 17.25 14.73
CA PRO A 7 -9.15 16.06 14.04
C PRO A 7 -10.66 15.88 14.22
N ASN A 8 -11.29 15.33 13.18
CA ASN A 8 -12.66 14.87 13.26
C ASN A 8 -12.68 13.48 13.91
N LEU A 9 -13.44 13.34 14.98
CA LEU A 9 -13.64 12.08 15.69
C LEU A 9 -15.01 11.48 15.30
N PRO A 10 -15.14 10.15 15.29
CA PRO A 10 -16.42 9.49 14.99
C PRO A 10 -17.44 9.84 16.07
N ALA A 11 -18.67 10.13 15.65
CA ALA A 11 -19.78 10.25 16.58
C ALA A 11 -20.15 8.88 17.18
N PRO A 12 -20.78 8.84 18.37
CA PRO A 12 -21.25 7.56 18.96
C PRO A 12 -22.14 6.80 17.99
N GLY A 13 -21.75 5.56 17.63
CA GLY A 13 -22.48 4.72 16.68
C GLY A 13 -22.14 4.96 15.21
N GLU A 14 -21.30 5.92 14.89
CA GLU A 14 -20.80 6.12 13.53
C GLU A 14 -19.70 5.08 13.25
N PRO A 15 -19.71 4.43 12.05
CA PRO A 15 -18.66 3.48 11.69
C PRO A 15 -17.31 4.20 11.56
N LEU A 16 -16.25 3.53 12.00
CA LEU A 16 -14.88 3.99 11.70
C LEU A 16 -14.63 3.89 10.20
N ARG A 17 -13.82 4.81 9.68
CA ARG A 17 -13.42 4.83 8.27
C ARG A 17 -11.90 4.89 8.15
N LEU A 18 -11.35 3.98 7.34
CA LEU A 18 -9.93 3.92 7.01
C LEU A 18 -9.75 4.11 5.51
N MET A 19 -8.78 4.93 5.11
CA MET A 19 -8.36 5.09 3.72
C MET A 19 -6.94 4.54 3.57
N ALA A 20 -6.75 3.56 2.68
CA ALA A 20 -5.44 3.02 2.34
C ALA A 20 -5.03 3.55 0.96
N VAL A 21 -3.90 4.25 0.87
CA VAL A 21 -3.43 4.89 -0.36
C VAL A 21 -2.21 4.16 -0.89
N HIS A 22 -2.34 3.62 -2.10
CA HIS A 22 -1.35 2.77 -2.76
C HIS A 22 -1.00 3.30 -4.16
N ALA A 23 0.20 2.99 -4.62
CA ALA A 23 0.71 3.45 -5.91
C ALA A 23 0.09 2.68 -7.07
N HIS A 24 0.11 1.33 -6.98
CA HIS A 24 -0.27 0.42 -8.06
C HIS A 24 -1.37 -0.55 -7.63
N PRO A 25 -2.14 -1.12 -8.56
CA PRO A 25 -3.03 -2.23 -8.27
C PRO A 25 -2.19 -3.48 -7.96
N ASP A 26 -2.28 -4.03 -6.78
CA ASP A 26 -1.60 -5.13 -6.11
C ASP A 26 -0.95 -4.76 -4.77
N ASP A 27 -0.57 -3.49 -4.61
CA ASP A 27 0.05 -2.99 -3.38
C ASP A 27 -0.86 -3.17 -2.16
N GLU A 28 -2.17 -2.94 -2.31
CA GLU A 28 -3.15 -3.10 -1.24
C GLU A 28 -3.25 -4.55 -0.76
N SER A 29 -3.00 -5.51 -1.67
CA SER A 29 -3.02 -6.93 -1.36
C SER A 29 -1.72 -7.42 -0.71
N SER A 30 -0.60 -6.77 -1.02
CA SER A 30 0.71 -7.08 -0.44
C SER A 30 0.99 -6.33 0.87
N LYS A 31 0.26 -5.25 1.16
CA LYS A 31 0.49 -4.33 2.28
C LYS A 31 -0.82 -3.95 2.96
N GLY A 32 -1.11 -4.55 4.11
CA GLY A 32 -2.29 -4.19 4.92
C GLY A 32 -3.58 -4.93 4.58
N ALA A 33 -3.55 -5.92 3.67
CA ALA A 33 -4.73 -6.65 3.21
C ALA A 33 -5.44 -7.44 4.31
N ALA A 34 -4.69 -8.18 5.11
CA ALA A 34 -5.26 -8.96 6.20
C ALA A 34 -5.85 -8.07 7.30
N SER A 35 -5.19 -6.95 7.62
CA SER A 35 -5.72 -5.93 8.52
C SER A 35 -7.00 -5.30 7.97
N ALA A 36 -7.03 -4.98 6.67
CA ALA A 36 -8.23 -4.45 6.02
C ALA A 36 -9.40 -5.43 6.10
N ALA A 37 -9.19 -6.70 5.73
CA ALA A 37 -10.22 -7.73 5.81
C ALA A 37 -10.74 -7.93 7.25
N ARG A 38 -9.84 -7.90 8.24
CA ARG A 38 -10.21 -7.94 9.66
C ARG A 38 -11.10 -6.75 10.02
N TYR A 39 -10.67 -5.53 9.74
CA TYR A 39 -11.43 -4.34 10.10
C TYR A 39 -12.78 -4.25 9.38
N VAL A 40 -12.87 -4.70 8.12
CA VAL A 40 -14.16 -4.84 7.42
C VAL A 40 -15.09 -5.78 8.19
N SER A 41 -14.58 -6.92 8.68
CA SER A 41 -15.37 -7.88 9.48
C SER A 41 -15.84 -7.29 10.82
N GLU A 42 -15.14 -6.28 11.34
CA GLU A 42 -15.47 -5.52 12.55
C GLU A 42 -16.39 -4.31 12.27
N GLY A 43 -16.80 -4.10 11.01
CA GLY A 43 -17.71 -3.03 10.61
C GLY A 43 -17.04 -1.69 10.28
N VAL A 44 -15.73 -1.67 10.11
CA VAL A 44 -15.01 -0.49 9.62
C VAL A 44 -15.23 -0.35 8.11
N GLU A 45 -15.56 0.85 7.65
CA GLU A 45 -15.59 1.16 6.23
C GLU A 45 -14.18 1.44 5.72
N ILE A 46 -13.76 0.73 4.66
CA ILE A 46 -12.43 0.91 4.08
C ILE A 46 -12.54 1.36 2.63
N LEU A 47 -11.77 2.39 2.28
CA LEU A 47 -11.54 2.84 0.92
C LEU A 47 -10.07 2.63 0.56
N VAL A 48 -9.82 1.75 -0.39
CA VAL A 48 -8.52 1.63 -1.06
C VAL A 48 -8.46 2.65 -2.21
N VAL A 49 -7.41 3.44 -2.24
CA VAL A 49 -7.15 4.41 -3.31
C VAL A 49 -5.89 3.97 -4.04
N THR A 50 -5.99 3.73 -5.35
CA THR A 50 -4.85 3.39 -6.21
C THR A 50 -4.50 4.59 -7.09
N CYS A 51 -3.24 5.03 -7.04
CA CYS A 51 -2.82 6.26 -7.69
C CYS A 51 -2.69 6.11 -9.21
N THR A 52 -2.09 5.01 -9.68
CA THR A 52 -1.78 4.79 -11.11
C THR A 52 -2.45 3.53 -11.66
N ASP A 53 -2.45 3.39 -12.97
CA ASP A 53 -2.99 2.21 -13.65
C ASP A 53 -2.05 0.98 -13.62
N GLY A 54 -0.79 1.15 -13.18
CA GLY A 54 0.22 0.09 -13.14
C GLY A 54 0.61 -0.46 -14.52
N ALA A 55 0.32 0.27 -15.60
CA ALA A 55 0.45 -0.24 -16.97
C ALA A 55 1.89 -0.41 -17.45
N ARG A 56 2.88 0.15 -16.73
CA ARG A 56 4.31 0.03 -17.05
C ARG A 56 5.03 -1.06 -16.28
N GLY A 57 4.32 -1.77 -15.38
CA GLY A 57 4.87 -2.93 -14.69
C GLY A 57 4.99 -4.14 -15.62
N ASP A 58 5.98 -4.98 -15.36
CA ASP A 58 6.17 -6.25 -16.06
C ASP A 58 5.09 -7.26 -15.69
N ILE A 59 4.92 -8.29 -16.51
CA ILE A 59 4.12 -9.47 -16.15
C ILE A 59 5.02 -10.39 -15.31
N LEU A 60 4.79 -10.40 -13.99
CA LEU A 60 5.60 -11.17 -13.05
C LEU A 60 5.15 -12.64 -12.93
N ASN A 61 3.96 -12.97 -13.42
CA ASN A 61 3.47 -14.36 -13.47
C ASN A 61 4.00 -15.07 -14.72
N PRO A 62 4.89 -16.08 -14.59
CA PRO A 62 5.45 -16.78 -15.75
C PRO A 62 4.39 -17.45 -16.63
N ARG A 63 3.22 -17.80 -16.05
CA ARG A 63 2.11 -18.43 -16.79
C ARG A 63 1.41 -17.48 -17.76
N LEU A 64 1.57 -16.17 -17.55
CA LEU A 64 1.00 -15.10 -18.39
C LEU A 64 2.06 -14.39 -19.24
N ALA A 65 3.35 -14.73 -19.07
CA ALA A 65 4.43 -14.15 -19.85
C ALA A 65 4.19 -14.41 -21.36
N GLY A 66 4.20 -13.33 -22.16
CA GLY A 66 3.99 -13.42 -23.60
C GLY A 66 2.55 -13.61 -24.08
N VAL A 67 1.55 -13.59 -23.19
CA VAL A 67 0.13 -13.61 -23.60
C VAL A 67 -0.22 -12.27 -24.23
N GLU A 68 -0.34 -12.26 -25.57
CA GLU A 68 -0.54 -11.03 -26.35
C GLU A 68 -1.76 -10.19 -25.93
N GLU A 69 -2.85 -10.85 -25.53
CA GLU A 69 -4.06 -10.16 -25.09
C GLU A 69 -3.81 -9.37 -23.80
N VAL A 70 -3.04 -9.93 -22.86
CA VAL A 70 -2.66 -9.26 -21.61
C VAL A 70 -1.76 -8.06 -21.92
N LEU A 71 -0.73 -8.25 -22.76
CA LEU A 71 0.19 -7.17 -23.15
C LEU A 71 -0.53 -6.01 -23.83
N ARG A 72 -1.52 -6.29 -24.70
CA ARG A 72 -2.28 -5.25 -25.41
C ARG A 72 -3.25 -4.49 -24.52
N ASN A 73 -3.75 -5.10 -23.45
CA ASN A 73 -4.84 -4.60 -22.63
C ASN A 73 -4.47 -4.49 -21.14
N MET A 74 -3.19 -4.28 -20.81
CA MET A 74 -2.67 -4.32 -19.43
C MET A 74 -3.51 -3.49 -18.45
N THR A 75 -3.77 -2.22 -18.77
CA THR A 75 -4.59 -1.35 -17.92
C THR A 75 -5.96 -1.94 -17.60
N GLU A 76 -6.64 -2.50 -18.60
CA GLU A 76 -7.98 -3.07 -18.39
C GLU A 76 -7.92 -4.41 -17.63
N VAL A 77 -6.87 -5.21 -17.87
CA VAL A 77 -6.63 -6.44 -17.11
C VAL A 77 -6.41 -6.10 -15.65
N ARG A 78 -5.49 -5.19 -15.34
CA ARG A 78 -5.18 -4.76 -13.96
C ARG A 78 -6.38 -4.10 -13.26
N ARG A 79 -7.24 -3.41 -14.01
CA ARG A 79 -8.51 -2.89 -13.46
C ARG A 79 -9.45 -4.00 -13.01
N ARG A 80 -9.57 -5.08 -13.77
CA ARG A 80 -10.39 -6.25 -13.39
C ARG A 80 -9.79 -7.00 -12.22
N GLU A 81 -8.47 -7.17 -12.20
CA GLU A 81 -7.73 -7.77 -11.09
C GLU A 81 -7.97 -6.98 -9.80
N MET A 82 -7.81 -5.65 -9.81
CA MET A 82 -8.08 -4.79 -8.66
C MET A 82 -9.53 -4.86 -8.19
N ALA A 83 -10.49 -4.90 -9.11
CA ALA A 83 -11.90 -5.01 -8.76
C ALA A 83 -12.21 -6.33 -8.04
N GLU A 84 -11.58 -7.43 -8.47
CA GLU A 84 -11.73 -8.73 -7.81
C GLU A 84 -11.03 -8.75 -6.44
N ALA A 85 -9.82 -8.20 -6.31
CA ALA A 85 -9.13 -8.08 -5.03
C ALA A 85 -9.96 -7.24 -4.03
N ALA A 86 -10.49 -6.10 -4.46
CA ALA A 86 -11.36 -5.26 -3.63
C ALA A 86 -12.63 -6.02 -3.17
N ARG A 87 -13.22 -6.82 -4.05
CA ARG A 87 -14.38 -7.68 -3.72
C ARG A 87 -14.02 -8.73 -2.67
N ILE A 88 -12.86 -9.38 -2.80
CA ILE A 88 -12.38 -10.39 -1.86
C ILE A 88 -12.15 -9.78 -0.48
N LEU A 89 -11.50 -8.61 -0.43
CA LEU A 89 -11.22 -7.88 0.82
C LEU A 89 -12.47 -7.23 1.42
N GLY A 90 -13.55 -7.07 0.65
CA GLY A 90 -14.77 -6.38 1.08
C GLY A 90 -14.61 -4.86 1.19
N VAL A 91 -13.66 -4.26 0.48
CA VAL A 91 -13.34 -2.84 0.53
C VAL A 91 -13.95 -2.07 -0.64
N LYS A 92 -14.17 -0.76 -0.45
CA LYS A 92 -14.44 0.18 -1.54
C LYS A 92 -13.13 0.50 -2.26
N HIS A 93 -13.19 0.85 -3.54
CA HIS A 93 -12.02 1.20 -4.32
C HIS A 93 -12.22 2.47 -5.15
N ALA A 94 -11.16 3.27 -5.27
CA ALA A 94 -11.13 4.47 -6.13
C ALA A 94 -9.78 4.60 -6.85
N TRP A 95 -9.82 5.04 -8.10
CA TRP A 95 -8.64 5.39 -8.89
C TRP A 95 -8.38 6.89 -8.85
N LEU A 96 -7.10 7.32 -8.69
CA LEU A 96 -6.73 8.72 -8.94
C LEU A 96 -6.51 9.00 -10.42
N GLY A 97 -6.19 7.98 -11.23
CA GLY A 97 -6.12 8.07 -12.68
C GLY A 97 -4.81 8.60 -13.24
N PHE A 98 -3.72 8.57 -12.47
CA PHE A 98 -2.40 8.95 -12.96
C PHE A 98 -1.77 7.85 -13.82
N ILE A 99 -0.83 8.26 -14.67
CA ILE A 99 -0.03 7.37 -15.52
C ILE A 99 1.12 6.80 -14.67
N ASP A 100 1.27 5.49 -14.66
CA ASP A 100 2.38 4.79 -14.04
C ASP A 100 3.74 5.33 -14.52
N SER A 101 4.66 5.57 -13.58
CA SER A 101 6.01 6.08 -13.89
C SER A 101 6.96 4.98 -14.35
N GLY A 102 6.67 3.73 -14.03
CA GLY A 102 7.58 2.62 -14.16
C GLY A 102 8.73 2.70 -13.14
N LEU A 103 9.56 1.69 -13.15
CA LEU A 103 10.81 1.64 -12.37
C LEU A 103 11.98 1.56 -13.34
N PRO A 104 12.56 2.71 -13.75
CA PRO A 104 13.67 2.69 -14.68
C PRO A 104 14.92 2.06 -14.02
N GLU A 105 15.46 1.03 -14.67
CA GLU A 105 16.70 0.38 -14.27
C GLU A 105 17.90 1.09 -14.90
N PRO A 106 19.05 1.16 -14.21
CA PRO A 106 20.26 1.69 -14.80
C PRO A 106 20.71 0.86 -16.02
N ASP A 107 21.11 1.55 -17.07
CA ASP A 107 21.74 0.95 -18.25
C ASP A 107 23.12 0.33 -17.88
N GLU A 108 23.75 -0.37 -18.84
CA GLU A 108 25.06 -1.01 -18.66
C GLU A 108 26.18 -0.05 -18.21
N ASP A 109 26.06 1.23 -18.54
CA ASP A 109 26.99 2.29 -18.12
C ASP A 109 26.64 2.93 -16.76
N GLY A 110 25.58 2.45 -16.09
CA GLY A 110 25.09 2.94 -14.81
C GLY A 110 24.21 4.20 -14.91
N THR A 111 23.83 4.60 -16.11
CA THR A 111 22.92 5.74 -16.33
C THR A 111 21.48 5.31 -16.20
N THR A 112 20.72 5.93 -15.28
CA THR A 112 19.27 5.70 -15.16
C THR A 112 18.54 6.54 -16.19
N PRO A 113 17.71 5.92 -17.05
CA PRO A 113 16.90 6.66 -18.02
C PRO A 113 15.90 7.61 -17.32
N PRO A 114 15.56 8.75 -17.97
CA PRO A 114 14.59 9.68 -17.41
C PRO A 114 13.21 9.04 -17.31
N LEU A 115 12.44 9.48 -16.32
CA LEU A 115 11.04 9.09 -16.21
C LEU A 115 10.22 9.58 -17.42
N PRO A 116 9.20 8.83 -17.84
CA PRO A 116 8.35 9.21 -18.95
C PRO A 116 7.59 10.53 -18.71
N ASP A 117 7.47 11.36 -19.72
CA ASP A 117 6.70 12.60 -19.64
C ASP A 117 5.25 12.35 -19.21
N GLY A 118 4.74 13.19 -18.31
CA GLY A 118 3.37 13.12 -17.81
C GLY A 118 3.07 11.97 -16.85
N CYS A 119 4.07 11.18 -16.44
CA CYS A 119 3.89 10.15 -15.43
C CYS A 119 3.66 10.74 -14.04
N PHE A 120 3.12 9.94 -13.13
CA PHE A 120 2.69 10.36 -11.80
C PHE A 120 3.78 11.04 -10.97
N ALA A 121 4.99 10.50 -10.98
CA ALA A 121 6.11 11.05 -10.23
C ALA A 121 6.51 12.47 -10.68
N LEU A 122 6.21 12.86 -11.92
CA LEU A 122 6.53 14.19 -12.47
C LEU A 122 5.39 15.21 -12.36
N VAL A 123 4.17 14.80 -11.96
CA VAL A 123 3.05 15.73 -11.74
C VAL A 123 3.38 16.66 -10.57
N PRO A 124 3.15 17.99 -10.66
CA PRO A 124 3.35 18.92 -9.54
C PRO A 124 2.59 18.46 -8.29
N LEU A 125 3.21 18.59 -7.11
CA LEU A 125 2.69 17.99 -5.87
C LEU A 125 1.25 18.40 -5.55
N ASP A 126 0.92 19.69 -5.61
CA ASP A 126 -0.44 20.15 -5.31
C ASP A 126 -1.46 19.67 -6.36
N GLU A 127 -1.07 19.58 -7.62
CA GLU A 127 -1.92 19.03 -8.68
C GLU A 127 -2.18 17.53 -8.44
N ALA A 128 -1.12 16.77 -8.11
CA ALA A 128 -1.24 15.35 -7.79
C ALA A 128 -2.03 15.09 -6.49
N SER A 129 -1.97 16.01 -5.53
CA SER A 129 -2.67 15.89 -4.25
C SER A 129 -4.17 16.24 -4.32
N ALA A 130 -4.58 17.11 -5.23
CA ALA A 130 -5.96 17.63 -5.28
C ALA A 130 -7.04 16.53 -5.39
N PRO A 131 -6.91 15.49 -6.25
CA PRO A 131 -7.90 14.41 -6.30
C PRO A 131 -7.92 13.58 -4.99
N LEU A 132 -6.79 13.38 -4.32
CA LEU A 132 -6.76 12.68 -3.04
C LEU A 132 -7.39 13.53 -1.92
N VAL A 133 -7.16 14.84 -1.88
CA VAL A 133 -7.84 15.76 -0.94
C VAL A 133 -9.34 15.68 -1.12
N ARG A 134 -9.84 15.65 -2.36
CA ARG A 134 -11.28 15.47 -2.64
C ARG A 134 -11.79 14.16 -2.06
N LEU A 135 -11.09 13.04 -2.29
CA LEU A 135 -11.49 11.73 -1.74
C LEU A 135 -11.48 11.72 -0.20
N VAL A 136 -10.48 12.37 0.44
CA VAL A 136 -10.44 12.52 1.90
C VAL A 136 -11.66 13.29 2.40
N ARG A 137 -12.03 14.39 1.75
CA ARG A 137 -13.21 15.21 2.13
C ARG A 137 -14.54 14.48 1.88
N ASP A 138 -14.62 13.71 0.81
CA ASP A 138 -15.84 12.96 0.44
C ASP A 138 -16.04 11.71 1.31
N PHE A 139 -14.99 10.89 1.47
CA PHE A 139 -15.04 9.64 2.23
C PHE A 139 -14.94 9.87 3.74
N ARG A 140 -14.27 10.95 4.18
CA ARG A 140 -14.10 11.36 5.58
C ARG A 140 -13.42 10.30 6.44
N PRO A 141 -12.21 9.81 6.09
CA PRO A 141 -11.50 8.80 6.87
C PRO A 141 -11.05 9.36 8.22
N HIS A 142 -11.08 8.52 9.25
CA HIS A 142 -10.45 8.83 10.55
C HIS A 142 -8.97 8.49 10.54
N VAL A 143 -8.59 7.46 9.79
CA VAL A 143 -7.22 6.97 9.65
C VAL A 143 -6.86 6.88 8.18
N ILE A 144 -5.61 7.29 7.86
CA ILE A 144 -5.00 7.06 6.54
C ILE A 144 -3.80 6.14 6.72
N THR A 145 -3.64 5.15 5.83
CA THR A 145 -2.42 4.35 5.69
C THR A 145 -1.78 4.60 4.33
N THR A 146 -0.44 4.63 4.28
CA THR A 146 0.34 4.88 3.06
C THR A 146 1.76 4.34 3.23
N TYR A 147 2.67 4.64 2.30
CA TYR A 147 4.10 4.33 2.42
C TYR A 147 4.83 5.34 3.30
N ASP A 148 6.03 4.95 3.73
CA ASP A 148 6.99 5.87 4.34
C ASP A 148 7.66 6.79 3.30
N GLU A 149 8.53 7.66 3.75
CA GLU A 149 9.27 8.63 2.93
C GLU A 149 10.17 7.99 1.86
N ASN A 150 10.50 6.71 2.01
CA ASN A 150 11.27 5.93 1.05
C ASN A 150 10.39 5.06 0.13
N GLY A 151 9.05 5.14 0.28
CA GLY A 151 8.10 4.34 -0.49
C GLY A 151 8.02 2.87 -0.08
N GLY A 152 8.62 2.48 1.05
CA GLY A 152 8.84 1.08 1.43
C GLY A 152 9.97 0.41 0.61
N TYR A 153 10.11 0.78 -0.65
CA TYR A 153 11.28 0.63 -1.53
C TYR A 153 11.26 1.81 -2.53
N PRO A 154 12.42 2.19 -3.13
CA PRO A 154 12.56 3.48 -3.81
C PRO A 154 11.92 3.52 -5.22
N HIS A 155 10.66 3.13 -5.33
CA HIS A 155 9.88 3.31 -6.55
C HIS A 155 9.39 4.76 -6.64
N PRO A 156 9.54 5.46 -7.78
CA PRO A 156 9.13 6.86 -7.93
C PRO A 156 7.66 7.10 -7.54
N ASP A 157 6.75 6.22 -7.93
CA ASP A 157 5.33 6.33 -7.61
C ASP A 157 5.01 6.06 -6.13
N HIS A 158 5.77 5.19 -5.46
CA HIS A 158 5.60 4.97 -4.02
C HIS A 158 6.00 6.20 -3.21
N ILE A 159 7.14 6.82 -3.57
CA ILE A 159 7.61 8.07 -2.97
C ILE A 159 6.59 9.18 -3.22
N ARG A 160 6.08 9.31 -4.47
CA ARG A 160 5.05 10.30 -4.80
C ARG A 160 3.74 10.03 -4.06
N THR A 161 3.34 8.77 -3.87
CA THR A 161 2.16 8.39 -3.09
C THR A 161 2.30 8.80 -1.62
N HIS A 162 3.49 8.61 -1.02
CA HIS A 162 3.79 9.15 0.30
C HIS A 162 3.60 10.68 0.34
N GLU A 163 4.21 11.40 -0.61
CA GLU A 163 4.17 12.87 -0.65
C GLU A 163 2.74 13.41 -0.76
N ILE A 164 1.92 12.87 -1.66
CA ILE A 164 0.52 13.31 -1.82
C ILE A 164 -0.34 12.92 -0.61
N SER A 165 -0.06 11.77 0.02
CA SER A 165 -0.79 11.34 1.22
C SER A 165 -0.50 12.25 2.41
N MET A 166 0.77 12.62 2.62
CA MET A 166 1.18 13.60 3.62
C MET A 166 0.56 14.97 3.34
N ARG A 167 0.60 15.42 2.07
CA ARG A 167 0.03 16.70 1.65
C ARG A 167 -1.50 16.73 1.87
N ALA A 168 -2.21 15.65 1.49
CA ALA A 168 -3.64 15.53 1.68
C ALA A 168 -4.02 15.49 3.17
N PHE A 169 -3.29 14.72 4.00
CA PHE A 169 -3.52 14.66 5.45
C PHE A 169 -3.40 16.04 6.10
N LEU A 170 -2.39 16.83 5.72
CA LEU A 170 -2.11 18.14 6.30
C LEU A 170 -3.10 19.22 5.83
N ALA A 171 -3.66 19.06 4.63
CA ALA A 171 -4.45 20.11 3.97
C ALA A 171 -5.96 19.88 3.98
N ALA A 172 -6.42 18.64 4.09
CA ALA A 172 -7.84 18.33 3.89
C ALA A 172 -8.77 18.96 4.94
N GLY A 173 -8.25 19.26 6.15
CA GLY A 173 -8.98 19.96 7.20
C GLY A 173 -9.05 21.49 7.04
N ASP A 174 -8.24 22.07 6.16
CA ASP A 174 -8.15 23.52 6.00
C ASP A 174 -9.04 23.98 4.82
N PRO A 175 -10.08 24.81 5.05
CA PRO A 175 -10.98 25.29 4.00
C PRO A 175 -10.30 26.19 2.96
N GLU A 176 -9.18 26.85 3.32
CA GLU A 176 -8.45 27.73 2.40
C GLU A 176 -7.56 26.96 1.44
N GLN A 177 -7.31 25.67 1.73
CA GLN A 177 -6.49 24.80 0.87
C GLN A 177 -7.37 23.97 -0.07
N PHE A 178 -6.92 23.81 -1.31
CA PHE A 178 -7.64 23.05 -2.34
C PHE A 178 -9.14 23.45 -2.46
N PRO A 179 -9.46 24.73 -2.75
CA PRO A 179 -10.84 25.18 -2.87
C PRO A 179 -11.59 24.38 -3.95
N GLY A 180 -12.87 24.09 -3.69
CA GLY A 180 -13.72 23.32 -4.60
C GLY A 180 -13.53 21.80 -4.55
N THR A 181 -12.77 21.27 -3.58
CA THR A 181 -12.61 19.81 -3.39
C THR A 181 -13.53 19.22 -2.31
N GLY A 182 -14.54 19.94 -1.83
CA GLY A 182 -15.50 19.48 -0.84
C GLY A 182 -15.34 20.15 0.52
N GLU A 183 -16.19 19.76 1.49
CA GLU A 183 -16.17 20.28 2.85
C GLU A 183 -14.95 19.78 3.62
N PRO A 184 -14.27 20.64 4.40
CA PRO A 184 -13.06 20.25 5.12
C PRO A 184 -13.27 19.05 6.04
N TRP A 185 -12.30 18.14 6.03
CA TRP A 185 -12.25 16.98 6.92
C TRP A 185 -10.82 16.72 7.37
N GLN A 186 -10.56 16.68 8.68
CA GLN A 186 -9.24 16.39 9.23
C GLN A 186 -9.18 14.96 9.77
N PRO A 187 -8.46 14.03 9.10
CA PRO A 187 -8.18 12.72 9.66
C PRO A 187 -7.42 12.78 10.98
N SER A 188 -7.59 11.79 11.85
CA SER A 188 -7.01 11.77 13.20
C SER A 188 -5.60 11.20 13.23
N LYS A 189 -5.31 10.16 12.43
CA LYS A 189 -4.03 9.46 12.43
C LYS A 189 -3.59 9.10 11.01
N LEU A 190 -2.26 9.09 10.82
CA LEU A 190 -1.63 8.58 9.60
C LEU A 190 -0.58 7.54 9.98
N TYR A 191 -0.62 6.39 9.29
CA TYR A 191 0.31 5.29 9.48
C TYR A 191 1.06 4.96 8.19
N TYR A 192 2.30 4.51 8.34
CA TYR A 192 3.08 3.91 7.26
C TYR A 192 3.05 2.39 7.37
N HIS A 193 2.92 1.71 6.23
CA HIS A 193 3.08 0.26 6.15
C HIS A 193 4.54 -0.13 6.40
N LEU A 194 4.77 -1.10 7.29
CA LEU A 194 6.07 -1.71 7.55
C LEU A 194 6.06 -3.20 7.23
N THR A 195 5.67 -3.54 6.02
CA THR A 195 5.56 -4.95 5.59
C THR A 195 6.90 -5.67 5.58
N PHE A 196 7.95 -4.96 5.18
CA PHE A 196 9.28 -5.51 4.99
C PHE A 196 10.26 -4.90 6.00
N HIS A 197 10.23 -5.39 7.25
CA HIS A 197 11.24 -5.04 8.24
C HIS A 197 12.01 -6.30 8.70
N LYS A 198 13.26 -6.12 9.13
CA LYS A 198 14.21 -7.21 9.38
C LYS A 198 13.66 -8.30 10.26
N LYS A 199 13.03 -7.96 11.41
CA LYS A 199 12.53 -8.96 12.37
C LYS A 199 11.52 -9.92 11.74
N ARG A 200 10.59 -9.38 10.93
CA ARG A 200 9.59 -10.21 10.22
C ARG A 200 10.26 -11.07 9.16
N ILE A 201 11.16 -10.49 8.35
CA ILE A 201 11.86 -11.22 7.29
C ILE A 201 12.74 -12.35 7.86
N VAL A 202 13.44 -12.10 8.98
CA VAL A 202 14.21 -13.14 9.68
C VAL A 202 13.29 -14.27 10.16
N ALA A 203 12.17 -13.96 10.80
CA ALA A 203 11.23 -14.97 11.28
C ALA A 203 10.66 -15.84 10.15
N LEU A 204 10.31 -15.22 9.00
CA LEU A 204 9.84 -15.96 7.82
C LEU A 204 10.96 -16.77 7.17
N HIS A 205 12.18 -16.26 7.12
CA HIS A 205 13.36 -16.98 6.64
C HIS A 205 13.62 -18.26 7.46
N GLU A 206 13.69 -18.11 8.79
CA GLU A 206 13.92 -19.22 9.69
C GLU A 206 12.79 -20.26 9.61
N ALA A 207 11.53 -19.83 9.44
CA ALA A 207 10.41 -20.73 9.24
C ALA A 207 10.54 -21.51 7.93
N CYS A 208 10.94 -20.90 6.81
CA CYS A 208 11.22 -21.63 5.56
C CYS A 208 12.24 -22.74 5.79
N LEU A 209 13.36 -22.43 6.42
CA LEU A 209 14.43 -23.41 6.67
C LEU A 209 13.98 -24.53 7.61
N ALA A 210 13.24 -24.20 8.68
CA ALA A 210 12.72 -25.17 9.64
C ALA A 210 11.73 -26.17 9.01
N HIS A 211 10.99 -25.74 7.98
CA HIS A 211 10.06 -26.59 7.24
C HIS A 211 10.69 -27.24 5.99
N GLY A 212 12.01 -27.07 5.78
CA GLY A 212 12.72 -27.69 4.67
C GLY A 212 12.50 -27.03 3.30
N PHE A 213 12.02 -25.78 3.29
CA PHE A 213 11.88 -24.98 2.09
C PHE A 213 13.13 -24.15 1.84
N GLU A 214 13.45 -23.92 0.57
CA GLU A 214 14.40 -22.88 0.20
C GLU A 214 13.80 -21.50 0.53
N SER A 215 14.57 -20.66 1.22
CA SER A 215 14.07 -19.35 1.62
C SER A 215 14.30 -18.30 0.54
N PRO A 216 13.28 -17.59 0.09
CA PRO A 216 13.41 -16.49 -0.89
C PRO A 216 14.01 -15.22 -0.27
N PHE A 217 14.33 -15.23 1.02
CA PHE A 217 14.80 -14.08 1.79
C PHE A 217 16.29 -14.08 2.09
N GLY A 218 17.02 -15.17 1.73
CA GLY A 218 18.45 -15.35 2.09
C GLY A 218 19.32 -14.22 1.58
N GLU A 219 19.36 -14.02 0.27
CA GLU A 219 20.16 -12.96 -0.37
C GLU A 219 19.76 -11.55 0.11
N TRP A 220 18.49 -11.35 0.35
CA TRP A 220 17.99 -10.08 0.87
C TRP A 220 18.52 -9.80 2.27
N LEU A 221 18.54 -10.81 3.15
CA LEU A 221 19.06 -10.68 4.52
C LEU A 221 20.59 -10.47 4.52
N GLU A 222 21.35 -11.10 3.60
CA GLU A 222 22.79 -10.89 3.45
C GLU A 222 23.13 -9.43 3.09
N GLY A 223 22.30 -8.79 2.27
CA GLY A 223 22.44 -7.38 1.90
C GLY A 223 21.84 -6.38 2.88
N TRP A 224 21.22 -6.85 3.99
CA TRP A 224 20.52 -5.98 4.92
C TRP A 224 21.46 -5.11 5.75
N VAL A 225 21.29 -3.80 5.64
CA VAL A 225 22.01 -2.83 6.48
C VAL A 225 21.11 -2.43 7.66
N ASP A 226 21.54 -2.77 8.88
CA ASP A 226 20.82 -2.37 10.10
C ASP A 226 20.92 -0.87 10.34
N LYS A 227 19.77 -0.25 10.62
CA LYS A 227 19.68 1.13 11.07
C LYS A 227 19.10 1.15 12.48
N PRO A 228 19.71 1.86 13.44
CA PRO A 228 19.24 1.89 14.84
C PRO A 228 17.79 2.32 15.01
N GLU A 229 17.30 3.16 14.10
CA GLU A 229 15.94 3.71 14.11
C GLU A 229 14.87 2.72 13.62
N ASP A 230 15.25 1.65 12.90
CA ASP A 230 14.27 0.73 12.27
C ASP A 230 13.36 0.05 13.31
N GLU A 231 13.89 -0.29 14.49
CA GLU A 231 13.07 -0.86 15.57
C GLU A 231 12.08 0.12 16.16
N ALA A 232 12.47 1.39 16.32
CA ALA A 232 11.63 2.44 16.88
C ALA A 232 10.46 2.80 15.93
N ARG A 233 10.60 2.52 14.64
CA ARG A 233 9.55 2.74 13.62
C ARG A 233 8.38 1.76 13.79
N LEU A 234 8.60 0.56 14.32
CA LEU A 234 7.56 -0.44 14.54
C LEU A 234 6.71 -0.09 15.77
N THR A 235 5.75 0.79 15.61
CA THR A 235 4.91 1.30 16.71
C THR A 235 3.60 0.54 16.89
N THR A 236 3.12 -0.14 15.84
CA THR A 236 1.77 -0.72 15.83
C THR A 236 1.78 -2.08 15.14
N ARG A 237 1.17 -3.07 15.79
CA ARG A 237 0.99 -4.41 15.24
C ARG A 237 -0.50 -4.76 15.26
N VAL A 238 -1.04 -5.10 14.11
CA VAL A 238 -2.43 -5.54 13.96
C VAL A 238 -2.47 -7.05 13.87
N ALA A 239 -3.00 -7.72 14.89
CA ALA A 239 -3.22 -9.17 14.86
C ALA A 239 -4.29 -9.49 13.80
N CYS A 240 -3.91 -10.16 12.72
CA CYS A 240 -4.78 -10.42 11.57
C CYS A 240 -4.55 -11.79 10.92
N ALA A 241 -3.94 -12.73 11.64
CA ALA A 241 -3.61 -14.06 11.14
C ALA A 241 -4.82 -14.81 10.57
N ASP A 242 -6.00 -14.68 11.19
CA ASP A 242 -7.25 -15.31 10.73
C ASP A 242 -7.67 -14.86 9.31
N PHE A 243 -7.08 -13.79 8.82
CA PHE A 243 -7.37 -13.20 7.50
C PHE A 243 -6.24 -13.40 6.47
N PHE A 244 -5.20 -14.17 6.80
CA PHE A 244 -4.10 -14.42 5.86
C PHE A 244 -4.56 -15.19 4.62
N ALA A 245 -5.50 -16.11 4.75
CA ALA A 245 -6.09 -16.78 3.59
C ALA A 245 -6.87 -15.80 2.68
N THR A 246 -7.54 -14.81 3.25
CA THR A 246 -8.23 -13.75 2.48
C THR A 246 -7.23 -12.85 1.76
N ARG A 247 -6.13 -12.45 2.42
CA ARG A 247 -5.01 -11.73 1.82
C ARG A 247 -4.43 -12.49 0.63
N ASP A 248 -4.17 -13.79 0.79
CA ASP A 248 -3.58 -14.61 -0.26
C ASP A 248 -4.51 -14.74 -1.47
N GLN A 249 -5.82 -14.82 -1.26
CA GLN A 249 -6.81 -14.79 -2.34
C GLN A 249 -6.81 -13.44 -3.07
N ALA A 250 -6.69 -12.32 -2.35
CA ALA A 250 -6.59 -11.00 -2.95
C ALA A 250 -5.29 -10.84 -3.76
N LEU A 251 -4.15 -11.33 -3.25
CA LEU A 251 -2.89 -11.40 -4.00
C LEU A 251 -3.07 -12.19 -5.30
N LEU A 252 -3.65 -13.39 -5.25
CA LEU A 252 -3.87 -14.24 -6.42
C LEU A 252 -4.82 -13.62 -7.45
N ALA A 253 -5.69 -12.68 -7.05
CA ALA A 253 -6.54 -11.94 -7.98
C ALA A 253 -5.73 -11.03 -8.92
N HIS A 254 -4.54 -10.57 -8.49
CA HIS A 254 -3.59 -9.82 -9.31
C HIS A 254 -2.72 -10.75 -10.15
N ALA A 255 -3.37 -11.56 -11.01
CA ALA A 255 -2.75 -12.65 -11.74
C ALA A 255 -1.58 -12.21 -12.62
N THR A 256 -1.55 -10.96 -13.12
CA THR A 256 -0.43 -10.44 -13.91
C THR A 256 0.82 -10.17 -13.06
N GLN A 257 0.65 -9.84 -11.78
CA GLN A 257 1.71 -9.38 -10.90
C GLN A 257 2.15 -10.44 -9.89
N ILE A 258 1.38 -11.49 -9.71
CA ILE A 258 1.60 -12.51 -8.70
C ILE A 258 1.86 -13.86 -9.34
N ASP A 259 3.06 -14.37 -9.12
CA ASP A 259 3.37 -15.78 -9.40
C ASP A 259 2.73 -16.65 -8.32
N PRO A 260 1.78 -17.53 -8.65
CA PRO A 260 1.13 -18.40 -7.66
C PRO A 260 2.08 -19.44 -7.03
N ASP A 261 3.23 -19.70 -7.64
CA ASP A 261 4.29 -20.54 -7.10
C ASP A 261 5.44 -19.71 -6.49
N GLY A 262 5.28 -18.39 -6.42
CA GLY A 262 6.30 -17.45 -6.01
C GLY A 262 6.43 -17.28 -4.48
N ARG A 263 7.35 -16.40 -4.11
CA ARG A 263 7.78 -16.15 -2.70
C ARG A 263 6.66 -15.85 -1.70
N TRP A 264 5.53 -15.34 -2.16
CA TRP A 264 4.39 -15.02 -1.29
C TRP A 264 3.76 -16.26 -0.65
N PHE A 265 3.87 -17.43 -1.32
CA PHE A 265 3.17 -18.67 -0.98
C PHE A 265 4.11 -19.80 -0.53
N HIS A 266 5.41 -19.53 -0.33
CA HIS A 266 6.36 -20.53 0.18
C HIS A 266 5.99 -21.06 1.57
N LEU A 267 5.40 -20.20 2.40
CA LEU A 267 4.85 -20.58 3.70
C LEU A 267 3.33 -20.51 3.64
N THR A 268 2.68 -21.55 4.13
CA THR A 268 1.22 -21.56 4.27
C THR A 268 0.74 -20.46 5.24
N PRO A 269 -0.51 -19.99 5.15
CA PRO A 269 -1.08 -19.05 6.11
C PRO A 269 -0.92 -19.52 7.57
N ASP A 270 -1.08 -20.80 7.85
CA ASP A 270 -0.96 -21.36 9.22
C ASP A 270 0.47 -21.21 9.76
N ILE A 271 1.49 -21.54 8.94
CA ILE A 271 2.89 -21.36 9.36
C ILE A 271 3.20 -19.86 9.55
N GLN A 272 2.73 -19.00 8.65
CA GLN A 272 2.91 -17.56 8.82
C GLN A 272 2.24 -17.04 10.09
N ALA A 273 1.04 -17.55 10.42
CA ALA A 273 0.31 -17.19 11.63
C ALA A 273 1.07 -17.58 12.92
N GLU A 274 1.77 -18.70 12.92
CA GLU A 274 2.59 -19.15 14.06
C GLU A 274 3.81 -18.26 14.29
N VAL A 275 4.49 -17.84 13.21
CA VAL A 275 5.76 -17.11 13.32
C VAL A 275 5.59 -15.58 13.32
N TRP A 276 4.59 -15.07 12.60
CA TRP A 276 4.33 -13.63 12.52
C TRP A 276 2.84 -13.33 12.29
N PRO A 277 2.00 -13.29 13.36
CA PRO A 277 0.53 -13.21 13.24
C PRO A 277 -0.01 -11.81 12.94
N THR A 278 0.87 -10.84 12.62
CA THR A 278 0.50 -9.44 12.51
C THR A 278 0.89 -8.83 11.16
N GLU A 279 0.17 -7.80 10.77
CA GLU A 279 0.68 -6.77 9.86
C GLU A 279 1.10 -5.56 10.69
N ASP A 280 2.19 -4.93 10.26
CA ASP A 280 2.95 -4.00 11.07
C ASP A 280 2.97 -2.60 10.46
N PHE A 281 2.92 -1.59 11.34
CA PHE A 281 2.79 -0.20 10.93
C PHE A 281 3.64 0.72 11.82
N GLN A 282 4.00 1.87 11.25
CA GLN A 282 4.53 3.01 11.97
C GLN A 282 3.44 4.08 12.12
N LEU A 283 3.12 4.49 13.34
CA LEU A 283 2.34 5.69 13.57
C LEU A 283 3.20 6.91 13.21
N ALA A 284 2.90 7.53 12.08
CA ALA A 284 3.64 8.69 11.59
C ALA A 284 3.11 9.99 12.17
N ILE A 285 1.78 10.14 12.24
CA ILE A 285 1.12 11.32 12.81
C ILE A 285 -0.07 10.87 13.66
N SER A 286 -0.19 11.41 14.88
CA SER A 286 -1.39 11.36 15.71
C SER A 286 -1.79 12.76 16.14
N LEU A 287 -3.06 13.11 15.89
CA LEU A 287 -3.68 14.36 16.34
C LEU A 287 -4.58 14.13 17.56
N VAL A 288 -4.65 12.91 18.05
CA VAL A 288 -5.40 12.53 19.25
C VAL A 288 -4.43 11.96 20.29
N PRO A 289 -4.72 12.13 21.59
CA PRO A 289 -3.96 11.47 22.64
C PRO A 289 -3.96 9.95 22.47
N ASP A 290 -2.89 9.30 22.92
CA ASP A 290 -2.79 7.84 23.00
C ASP A 290 -3.68 7.27 24.10
#